data_04be19b1688eee699eb07ab62778c3df
#
_entry.id   04be19b1688eee699eb07ab62778c3df
#
_cell.length_a   1.000
_cell.length_b   1.000
_cell.length_c   1.000
_cell.angle_alpha   90.00
_cell.angle_beta   90.00
_cell.angle_gamma   90.00
#
_symmetry.space_group_name_H-M   'P 1'
#
loop_
_entity.id
_entity.type
_entity.pdbx_description
1 polymer ?
#
loop_
_entity_poly.entity_id
_entity_poly.type
_entity_poly.pdbx_seq_one_letter_code
_entity_poly.pdbx_strand_id
1 'polypeptide(L)'
;MHIFAIANQKGGVGKTTTAVNLAAALAASGQRTLLVDLDPQGNATMGCGVDKRSLKSSVYQVLLELASLADARVMSPSGKFDVLPANRDLAGAEVELVDLDLREMRLKAALAAHQNDYDFVLIDCPPSLSMLTLNGLCAAHGVIIPMQCEYYALEGLSDLVNTIKKVHANLNRDLKIIGLLRVMYDPRNTLSTQVSAQLEQHFGDKVFKTLVPRNIRLAEAPSYGVPGVLFDKAAKGAQAYMAFAVEMIDRVNSWKDNS
;
A
#
# COMPACT_ATOMS: atom_id res chain seq x y z
N MET A 1 14.84 4.03 -6.04
CA MET A 1 13.45 3.53 -5.93
C MET A 1 13.20 2.97 -4.53
N HIS A 2 12.11 3.36 -3.87
CA HIS A 2 11.68 2.84 -2.57
C HIS A 2 10.36 2.11 -2.71
N ILE A 3 10.30 0.84 -2.25
CA ILE A 3 9.14 -0.03 -2.43
C ILE A 3 8.51 -0.29 -1.06
N PHE A 4 7.22 0.03 -0.91
CA PHE A 4 6.48 -0.14 0.32
C PHE A 4 5.21 -0.97 0.12
N ALA A 5 5.09 -2.06 0.88
CA ALA A 5 3.86 -2.81 0.98
C ALA A 5 2.91 -2.14 1.99
N ILE A 6 1.66 -1.98 1.62
CA ILE A 6 0.60 -1.50 2.51
C ILE A 6 -0.23 -2.71 2.90
N ALA A 7 -0.02 -3.21 4.10
CA ALA A 7 -0.55 -4.49 4.55
C ALA A 7 -1.21 -4.43 5.93
N ASN A 8 -2.29 -5.15 6.07
CA ASN A 8 -2.93 -5.48 7.34
C ASN A 8 -3.92 -6.63 7.08
N GLN A 9 -3.94 -7.62 7.99
CA GLN A 9 -4.83 -8.79 7.86
C GLN A 9 -6.30 -8.45 8.09
N LYS A 10 -6.58 -7.37 8.82
CA LYS A 10 -7.94 -6.92 9.06
C LYS A 10 -8.51 -6.23 7.81
N GLY A 11 -9.68 -6.66 7.36
CA GLY A 11 -10.44 -5.98 6.30
C GLY A 11 -10.97 -4.62 6.77
N GLY A 12 -11.13 -3.67 5.84
CA GLY A 12 -11.76 -2.38 6.11
C GLY A 12 -10.92 -1.38 6.91
N VAL A 13 -9.63 -1.65 7.17
CA VAL A 13 -8.73 -0.74 7.91
C VAL A 13 -8.06 0.32 7.03
N GLY A 14 -8.56 0.57 5.83
CA GLY A 14 -8.09 1.65 4.96
C GLY A 14 -6.77 1.36 4.22
N LYS A 15 -6.39 0.09 3.97
CA LYS A 15 -5.21 -0.26 3.14
C LYS A 15 -5.30 0.40 1.76
N THR A 16 -6.29 0.03 0.98
CA THR A 16 -6.52 0.57 -0.37
C THR A 16 -6.68 2.09 -0.38
N THR A 17 -7.42 2.64 0.58
CA THR A 17 -7.55 4.10 0.72
C THR A 17 -6.20 4.76 0.95
N THR A 18 -5.35 4.16 1.79
CA THR A 18 -4.00 4.65 2.04
C THR A 18 -3.13 4.52 0.79
N ALA A 19 -3.15 3.38 0.11
CA ALA A 19 -2.36 3.13 -1.10
C ALA A 19 -2.67 4.16 -2.20
N VAL A 20 -3.94 4.34 -2.52
CA VAL A 20 -4.41 5.26 -3.57
C VAL A 20 -4.09 6.72 -3.22
N ASN A 21 -4.38 7.14 -1.98
CA ASN A 21 -4.21 8.53 -1.59
C ASN A 21 -2.75 8.90 -1.37
N LEU A 22 -1.93 7.98 -0.84
CA LEU A 22 -0.49 8.20 -0.72
C LEU A 22 0.18 8.26 -2.09
N ALA A 23 -0.19 7.38 -3.05
CA ALA A 23 0.33 7.44 -4.41
C ALA A 23 0.04 8.78 -5.08
N ALA A 24 -1.21 9.24 -5.01
CA ALA A 24 -1.61 10.53 -5.55
C ALA A 24 -0.93 11.71 -4.86
N ALA A 25 -0.73 11.65 -3.53
CA ALA A 25 -0.08 12.69 -2.75
C ALA A 25 1.43 12.77 -3.05
N LEU A 26 2.11 11.63 -3.19
CA LEU A 26 3.52 11.55 -3.60
C LEU A 26 3.71 12.12 -5.01
N ALA A 27 2.85 11.73 -5.96
CA ALA A 27 2.89 12.27 -7.33
C ALA A 27 2.64 13.79 -7.34
N ALA A 28 1.69 14.29 -6.54
CA ALA A 28 1.44 15.72 -6.39
C ALA A 28 2.64 16.48 -5.76
N SER A 29 3.48 15.77 -5.00
CA SER A 29 4.74 16.27 -4.43
C SER A 29 5.94 16.11 -5.38
N GLY A 30 5.71 15.76 -6.65
CA GLY A 30 6.74 15.65 -7.67
C GLY A 30 7.49 14.32 -7.71
N GLN A 31 7.03 13.30 -6.98
CA GLN A 31 7.65 11.97 -6.97
C GLN A 31 7.10 11.09 -8.09
N ARG A 32 7.98 10.43 -8.85
CA ARG A 32 7.58 9.41 -9.83
C ARG A 32 7.08 8.19 -9.07
N THR A 33 5.79 7.89 -9.20
CA THR A 33 5.13 6.91 -8.34
C THR A 33 4.45 5.82 -9.17
N LEU A 34 4.61 4.57 -8.75
CA LEU A 34 3.86 3.41 -9.21
C LEU A 34 3.00 2.88 -8.06
N LEU A 35 1.72 2.64 -8.32
CA LEU A 35 0.84 1.88 -7.45
C LEU A 35 0.62 0.49 -8.04
N VAL A 36 0.94 -0.56 -7.29
CA VAL A 36 0.67 -1.96 -7.63
C VAL A 36 -0.54 -2.42 -6.83
N ASP A 37 -1.58 -2.85 -7.52
CA ASP A 37 -2.77 -3.46 -6.90
C ASP A 37 -2.59 -4.97 -6.85
N LEU A 38 -2.48 -5.56 -5.65
CA LEU A 38 -2.39 -7.02 -5.45
C LEU A 38 -3.69 -7.63 -4.91
N ASP A 39 -4.77 -6.86 -4.85
CA ASP A 39 -6.07 -7.40 -4.44
C ASP A 39 -6.88 -7.80 -5.69
N PRO A 40 -7.31 -9.08 -5.83
CA PRO A 40 -8.18 -9.53 -6.91
C PRO A 40 -9.50 -8.74 -7.04
N GLN A 41 -9.90 -8.04 -5.97
CA GLN A 41 -11.05 -7.14 -6.03
C GLN A 41 -10.79 -5.91 -6.91
N GLY A 42 -9.54 -5.53 -7.16
CA GLY A 42 -9.16 -4.40 -8.02
C GLY A 42 -9.70 -3.06 -7.52
N ASN A 43 -9.75 -2.87 -6.19
CA ASN A 43 -10.30 -1.66 -5.59
C ASN A 43 -9.35 -0.48 -5.70
N ALA A 44 -8.03 -0.69 -5.61
CA ALA A 44 -7.04 0.36 -5.85
C ALA A 44 -7.08 0.78 -7.32
N THR A 45 -7.18 -0.16 -8.23
CA THR A 45 -7.33 0.08 -9.68
C THR A 45 -8.50 1.01 -9.97
N MET A 46 -9.71 0.66 -9.48
CA MET A 46 -10.89 1.50 -9.65
C MET A 46 -10.78 2.86 -8.97
N GLY A 47 -10.19 2.89 -7.76
CA GLY A 47 -9.98 4.14 -7.01
C GLY A 47 -9.01 5.11 -7.69
N CYS A 48 -8.19 4.62 -8.62
CA CYS A 48 -7.29 5.42 -9.45
C CYS A 48 -7.90 5.82 -10.81
N GLY A 49 -9.17 5.48 -11.08
CA GLY A 49 -9.85 5.80 -12.33
C GLY A 49 -9.56 4.84 -13.50
N VAL A 50 -8.96 3.68 -13.22
CA VAL A 50 -8.68 2.65 -14.22
C VAL A 50 -9.82 1.62 -14.20
N ASP A 51 -10.51 1.42 -15.34
CA ASP A 51 -11.58 0.41 -15.43
C ASP A 51 -10.99 -1.00 -15.52
N LYS A 52 -11.06 -1.73 -14.40
CA LYS A 52 -10.55 -3.11 -14.29
C LYS A 52 -11.22 -4.12 -15.23
N ARG A 53 -12.36 -3.75 -15.85
CA ARG A 53 -13.09 -4.63 -16.80
C ARG A 53 -12.57 -4.54 -18.22
N SER A 54 -11.84 -3.47 -18.56
CA SER A 54 -11.31 -3.19 -19.90
C SER A 54 -9.80 -3.38 -20.02
N LEU A 55 -9.16 -3.99 -19.03
CA LEU A 55 -7.72 -4.21 -19.01
C LEU A 55 -7.29 -5.21 -20.09
N LYS A 56 -6.24 -4.87 -20.83
CA LYS A 56 -5.55 -5.79 -21.75
C LYS A 56 -4.57 -6.70 -21.01
N SER A 57 -3.90 -6.15 -20.00
CA SER A 57 -2.96 -6.84 -19.11
C SER A 57 -3.09 -6.26 -17.72
N SER A 58 -2.72 -7.04 -16.72
CA SER A 58 -2.80 -6.68 -15.30
C SER A 58 -1.60 -7.26 -14.56
N VAL A 59 -1.52 -7.04 -13.25
CA VAL A 59 -0.51 -7.67 -12.40
C VAL A 59 -0.54 -9.21 -12.48
N TYR A 60 -1.68 -9.81 -12.82
CA TYR A 60 -1.79 -11.26 -13.04
C TYR A 60 -0.82 -11.71 -14.15
N GLN A 61 -0.86 -11.10 -15.34
CA GLN A 61 0.03 -11.44 -16.43
C GLN A 61 1.50 -11.18 -16.09
N VAL A 62 1.78 -10.13 -15.32
CA VAL A 62 3.14 -9.80 -14.89
C VAL A 62 3.70 -10.86 -13.94
N LEU A 63 2.92 -11.32 -12.94
CA LEU A 63 3.34 -12.37 -12.01
C LEU A 63 3.60 -13.72 -12.70
N LEU A 64 2.87 -14.02 -13.77
CA LEU A 64 3.03 -15.22 -14.56
C LEU A 64 4.02 -15.07 -15.74
N GLU A 65 4.68 -13.89 -15.86
CA GLU A 65 5.62 -13.57 -16.95
C GLU A 65 4.99 -13.63 -18.36
N LEU A 66 3.69 -13.44 -18.45
CA LEU A 66 2.92 -13.38 -19.70
C LEU A 66 2.91 -11.99 -20.32
N ALA A 67 3.27 -10.95 -19.55
CA ALA A 67 3.42 -9.58 -20.00
C ALA A 67 4.50 -8.87 -19.17
N SER A 68 5.16 -7.87 -19.75
CA SER A 68 6.06 -7.01 -19.00
C SER A 68 5.28 -6.02 -18.11
N LEU A 69 5.92 -5.50 -17.05
CA LEU A 69 5.34 -4.43 -16.25
C LEU A 69 5.08 -3.18 -17.12
N ALA A 70 5.97 -2.88 -18.07
CA ALA A 70 5.82 -1.75 -18.98
C ALA A 70 4.56 -1.84 -19.86
N ASP A 71 4.19 -3.06 -20.29
CA ASP A 71 3.00 -3.30 -21.12
C ASP A 71 1.71 -3.32 -20.27
N ALA A 72 1.80 -3.70 -19.01
CA ALA A 72 0.64 -3.86 -18.14
C ALA A 72 0.29 -2.59 -17.34
N ARG A 73 1.26 -1.69 -17.12
CA ARG A 73 1.00 -0.45 -16.38
C ARG A 73 0.12 0.51 -17.16
N VAL A 74 -0.71 1.24 -16.45
CA VAL A 74 -1.62 2.25 -16.98
C VAL A 74 -1.47 3.54 -16.17
N MET A 75 -1.42 4.69 -16.83
CA MET A 75 -1.42 5.97 -16.11
C MET A 75 -2.79 6.25 -15.50
N SER A 76 -2.84 6.64 -14.22
CA SER A 76 -4.06 7.13 -13.57
C SER A 76 -4.55 8.40 -14.29
N PRO A 77 -5.81 8.44 -14.77
CA PRO A 77 -6.33 9.59 -15.52
C PRO A 77 -6.29 10.91 -14.74
N SER A 78 -6.46 10.85 -13.44
CA SER A 78 -6.52 12.04 -12.57
C SER A 78 -5.24 12.25 -11.74
N GLY A 79 -4.49 11.17 -11.46
CA GLY A 79 -3.43 11.17 -10.44
C GLY A 79 -2.02 11.47 -10.97
N LYS A 80 -1.79 11.38 -12.28
CA LYS A 80 -0.45 11.54 -12.90
C LYS A 80 0.62 10.62 -12.30
N PHE A 81 0.25 9.40 -11.95
CA PHE A 81 1.12 8.31 -11.52
C PHE A 81 0.71 7.02 -12.22
N ASP A 82 1.64 6.07 -12.29
CA ASP A 82 1.37 4.80 -12.94
C ASP A 82 0.69 3.83 -11.96
N VAL A 83 -0.19 2.98 -12.51
CA VAL A 83 -0.88 1.91 -11.82
C VAL A 83 -0.54 0.60 -12.53
N LEU A 84 -0.07 -0.41 -11.81
CA LEU A 84 -0.10 -1.80 -12.26
C LEU A 84 -1.43 -2.38 -11.76
N PRO A 85 -2.43 -2.50 -12.64
CA PRO A 85 -3.80 -2.74 -12.23
C PRO A 85 -4.06 -4.21 -11.92
N ALA A 86 -5.12 -4.47 -11.15
CA ALA A 86 -5.66 -5.80 -10.88
C ALA A 86 -7.11 -5.94 -11.34
N ASN A 87 -7.47 -7.17 -11.61
CA ASN A 87 -8.85 -7.61 -11.82
C ASN A 87 -9.06 -8.99 -11.20
N ARG A 88 -10.23 -9.60 -11.41
CA ARG A 88 -10.59 -10.90 -10.83
C ARG A 88 -9.70 -12.06 -11.27
N ASP A 89 -9.05 -11.95 -12.44
CA ASP A 89 -8.16 -13.00 -12.95
C ASP A 89 -6.99 -13.22 -12.00
N LEU A 90 -6.60 -12.19 -11.23
CA LEU A 90 -5.53 -12.28 -10.23
C LEU A 90 -5.79 -13.36 -9.16
N ALA A 91 -7.05 -13.72 -8.90
CA ALA A 91 -7.36 -14.85 -8.01
C ALA A 91 -6.81 -16.19 -8.55
N GLY A 92 -6.73 -16.34 -9.87
CA GLY A 92 -6.12 -17.51 -10.51
C GLY A 92 -4.62 -17.61 -10.26
N ALA A 93 -3.93 -16.48 -10.14
CA ALA A 93 -2.49 -16.48 -9.88
C ALA A 93 -2.12 -17.19 -8.56
N GLU A 94 -2.99 -17.19 -7.55
CA GLU A 94 -2.72 -17.90 -6.28
C GLU A 94 -2.58 -19.42 -6.49
N VAL A 95 -3.29 -19.98 -7.47
CA VAL A 95 -3.21 -21.40 -7.82
C VAL A 95 -2.06 -21.65 -8.77
N GLU A 96 -1.93 -20.83 -9.81
CA GLU A 96 -0.95 -21.04 -10.87
C GLU A 96 0.49 -20.79 -10.41
N LEU A 97 0.72 -19.88 -9.48
CA LEU A 97 2.03 -19.62 -8.90
C LEU A 97 2.55 -20.79 -8.06
N VAL A 98 1.69 -21.68 -7.54
CA VAL A 98 2.10 -22.76 -6.61
C VAL A 98 3.17 -23.66 -7.22
N ASP A 99 3.05 -23.96 -8.52
CA ASP A 99 3.93 -24.87 -9.24
C ASP A 99 5.13 -24.18 -9.91
N LEU A 100 5.27 -22.86 -9.72
CA LEU A 100 6.36 -22.09 -10.33
C LEU A 100 7.55 -21.92 -9.38
N ASP A 101 8.74 -21.97 -9.96
CA ASP A 101 9.97 -21.63 -9.25
C ASP A 101 10.00 -20.15 -8.88
N LEU A 102 10.59 -19.84 -7.70
CA LEU A 102 10.71 -18.47 -7.17
C LEU A 102 9.38 -17.71 -7.15
N ARG A 103 8.29 -18.40 -6.94
CA ARG A 103 6.92 -17.88 -6.97
C ARG A 103 6.68 -16.68 -6.07
N GLU A 104 7.40 -16.58 -4.95
CA GLU A 104 7.32 -15.46 -4.02
C GLU A 104 8.08 -14.21 -4.51
N MET A 105 8.96 -14.36 -5.51
CA MET A 105 9.87 -13.33 -6.00
C MET A 105 9.42 -12.71 -7.34
N ARG A 106 8.31 -13.16 -7.91
CA ARG A 106 7.85 -12.73 -9.25
C ARG A 106 7.67 -11.23 -9.36
N LEU A 107 7.00 -10.60 -8.39
CA LEU A 107 6.83 -9.16 -8.38
C LEU A 107 8.18 -8.42 -8.19
N LYS A 108 9.06 -8.95 -7.32
CA LYS A 108 10.40 -8.38 -7.12
C LYS A 108 11.20 -8.38 -8.41
N ALA A 109 11.18 -9.49 -9.15
CA ALA A 109 11.86 -9.62 -10.43
C ALA A 109 11.31 -8.63 -11.47
N ALA A 110 9.99 -8.50 -11.57
CA ALA A 110 9.34 -7.55 -12.47
C ALA A 110 9.70 -6.09 -12.16
N LEU A 111 9.77 -5.71 -10.88
CA LEU A 111 10.13 -4.36 -10.47
C LEU A 111 11.63 -4.04 -10.64
N ALA A 112 12.50 -5.06 -10.61
CA ALA A 112 13.95 -4.86 -10.72
C ALA A 112 14.37 -4.21 -12.04
N ALA A 113 13.66 -4.50 -13.14
CA ALA A 113 13.92 -3.89 -14.45
C ALA A 113 13.58 -2.39 -14.51
N HIS A 114 12.84 -1.86 -13.53
CA HIS A 114 12.30 -0.50 -13.49
C HIS A 114 12.87 0.37 -12.36
N GLN A 115 14.06 0.03 -11.84
CA GLN A 115 14.67 0.71 -10.67
C GLN A 115 14.85 2.21 -10.85
N ASN A 116 15.04 2.69 -12.07
CA ASN A 116 15.27 4.09 -12.38
C ASN A 116 14.00 4.84 -12.83
N ASP A 117 12.88 4.14 -13.00
CA ASP A 117 11.65 4.74 -13.52
C ASP A 117 10.86 5.44 -12.42
N TYR A 118 10.96 4.95 -11.18
CA TYR A 118 10.17 5.40 -10.04
C TYR A 118 11.01 5.79 -8.84
N ASP A 119 10.55 6.81 -8.12
CA ASP A 119 11.08 7.18 -6.81
C ASP A 119 10.40 6.33 -5.72
N PHE A 120 9.07 6.12 -5.86
CA PHE A 120 8.25 5.33 -4.95
C PHE A 120 7.42 4.28 -5.69
N VAL A 121 7.37 3.08 -5.11
CA VAL A 121 6.42 2.02 -5.49
C VAL A 121 5.61 1.66 -4.26
N LEU A 122 4.29 1.74 -4.37
CA LEU A 122 3.35 1.35 -3.32
C LEU A 122 2.63 0.08 -3.74
N ILE A 123 2.52 -0.89 -2.86
CA ILE A 123 1.88 -2.18 -3.13
C ILE A 123 0.67 -2.31 -2.20
N ASP A 124 -0.55 -2.27 -2.75
CA ASP A 124 -1.78 -2.52 -2.01
C ASP A 124 -1.99 -4.03 -1.86
N CYS A 125 -1.83 -4.54 -0.65
CA CYS A 125 -1.93 -5.97 -0.34
C CYS A 125 -3.35 -6.36 0.04
N PRO A 126 -3.83 -7.56 -0.37
CA PRO A 126 -5.10 -8.11 0.09
C PRO A 126 -5.09 -8.36 1.61
N PRO A 127 -6.25 -8.56 2.25
CA PRO A 127 -6.31 -8.82 3.69
C PRO A 127 -5.82 -10.23 4.09
N SER A 128 -5.70 -11.15 3.12
CA SER A 128 -5.23 -12.50 3.34
C SER A 128 -3.70 -12.60 3.34
N LEU A 129 -3.14 -13.54 4.08
CA LEU A 129 -1.75 -13.95 3.98
C LEU A 129 -1.59 -15.00 2.88
N SER A 130 -1.81 -14.58 1.65
CA SER A 130 -1.73 -15.44 0.47
C SER A 130 -0.40 -15.28 -0.26
N MET A 131 -0.23 -16.02 -1.36
CA MET A 131 0.93 -15.90 -2.27
C MET A 131 1.06 -14.48 -2.83
N LEU A 132 -0.05 -13.77 -3.05
CA LEU A 132 -0.03 -12.37 -3.49
C LEU A 132 0.60 -11.46 -2.43
N THR A 133 0.17 -11.58 -1.16
CA THR A 133 0.76 -10.82 -0.06
C THR A 133 2.25 -11.16 0.11
N LEU A 134 2.66 -12.43 -0.03
CA LEU A 134 4.07 -12.81 0.01
C LEU A 134 4.86 -12.13 -1.11
N ASN A 135 4.35 -12.10 -2.34
CA ASN A 135 4.98 -11.35 -3.43
C ASN A 135 5.16 -9.86 -3.11
N GLY A 136 4.15 -9.23 -2.51
CA GLY A 136 4.24 -7.84 -2.07
C GLY A 136 5.33 -7.63 -1.01
N LEU A 137 5.38 -8.50 0.01
CA LEU A 137 6.37 -8.41 1.09
C LEU A 137 7.80 -8.76 0.62
N CYS A 138 7.94 -9.72 -0.30
CA CYS A 138 9.25 -10.07 -0.86
C CYS A 138 9.82 -8.97 -1.76
N ALA A 139 8.97 -8.21 -2.45
CA ALA A 139 9.38 -7.09 -3.28
C ALA A 139 9.67 -5.82 -2.48
N ALA A 140 9.08 -5.64 -1.30
CA ALA A 140 9.12 -4.41 -0.53
C ALA A 140 10.41 -4.23 0.27
N HIS A 141 10.87 -2.98 0.39
CA HIS A 141 11.89 -2.55 1.37
C HIS A 141 11.25 -2.32 2.75
N GLY A 142 9.95 -2.07 2.80
CA GLY A 142 9.27 -1.90 4.06
C GLY A 142 7.75 -1.99 4.00
N VAL A 143 7.16 -2.12 5.20
CA VAL A 143 5.72 -2.27 5.37
C VAL A 143 5.15 -1.06 6.09
N ILE A 144 4.15 -0.44 5.49
CA ILE A 144 3.26 0.54 6.11
C ILE A 144 2.02 -0.21 6.58
N ILE A 145 1.64 -0.04 7.84
CA ILE A 145 0.52 -0.74 8.46
C ILE A 145 -0.59 0.27 8.82
N PRO A 146 -1.57 0.49 7.94
CA PRO A 146 -2.76 1.26 8.30
C PRO A 146 -3.59 0.47 9.31
N MET A 147 -4.03 1.15 10.37
CA MET A 147 -4.84 0.53 11.40
C MET A 147 -5.82 1.51 12.04
N GLN A 148 -6.96 1.01 12.44
CA GLN A 148 -7.92 1.75 13.27
C GLN A 148 -7.54 1.57 14.75
N CYS A 149 -7.70 2.62 15.54
CA CYS A 149 -7.49 2.55 16.99
C CYS A 149 -8.73 1.94 17.67
N GLU A 150 -8.86 0.61 17.57
CA GLU A 150 -9.96 -0.18 18.12
C GLU A 150 -9.42 -1.26 19.07
N TYR A 151 -10.28 -1.87 19.89
CA TYR A 151 -9.90 -2.81 20.94
C TYR A 151 -9.02 -3.98 20.45
N TYR A 152 -9.37 -4.62 19.35
CA TYR A 152 -8.61 -5.75 18.80
C TYR A 152 -7.45 -5.36 17.87
N ALA A 153 -7.12 -4.07 17.82
CA ALA A 153 -6.08 -3.58 16.91
C ALA A 153 -4.69 -4.14 17.22
N LEU A 154 -4.36 -4.28 18.52
CA LEU A 154 -3.05 -4.78 18.96
C LEU A 154 -2.89 -6.29 18.73
N GLU A 155 -3.96 -7.07 18.89
CA GLU A 155 -3.94 -8.52 18.65
C GLU A 155 -3.65 -8.83 17.18
N GLY A 156 -4.43 -8.27 16.26
CA GLY A 156 -4.21 -8.46 14.81
C GLY A 156 -2.87 -7.91 14.32
N LEU A 157 -2.31 -6.90 15.00
CA LEU A 157 -0.98 -6.37 14.70
C LEU A 157 0.12 -7.39 15.03
N SER A 158 -0.01 -8.13 16.13
CA SER A 158 0.98 -9.13 16.56
C SER A 158 1.16 -10.23 15.50
N ASP A 159 0.08 -10.73 14.91
CA ASP A 159 0.12 -11.77 13.88
C ASP A 159 0.80 -11.27 12.60
N LEU A 160 0.47 -10.05 12.19
CA LEU A 160 1.12 -9.43 11.03
C LEU A 160 2.62 -9.19 11.28
N VAL A 161 3.01 -8.69 12.45
CA VAL A 161 4.42 -8.49 12.83
C VAL A 161 5.17 -9.81 12.80
N ASN A 162 4.58 -10.90 13.32
CA ASN A 162 5.19 -12.23 13.29
C ASN A 162 5.37 -12.73 11.85
N THR A 163 4.42 -12.46 10.97
CA THR A 163 4.54 -12.81 9.55
C THR A 163 5.65 -12.00 8.87
N ILE A 164 5.72 -10.69 9.10
CA ILE A 164 6.79 -9.84 8.57
C ILE A 164 8.16 -10.33 9.04
N LYS A 165 8.29 -10.72 10.33
CA LYS A 165 9.53 -11.31 10.86
C LYS A 165 9.92 -12.62 10.16
N LYS A 166 8.95 -13.49 9.86
CA LYS A 166 9.22 -14.74 9.10
C LYS A 166 9.67 -14.45 7.68
N VAL A 167 9.03 -13.50 6.99
CA VAL A 167 9.45 -13.08 5.64
C VAL A 167 10.84 -12.45 5.68
N HIS A 168 11.11 -11.57 6.64
CA HIS A 168 12.44 -10.97 6.83
C HIS A 168 13.53 -12.04 7.03
N ALA A 169 13.28 -13.02 7.88
CA ALA A 169 14.27 -14.05 8.20
C ALA A 169 14.57 -15.01 7.04
N ASN A 170 13.57 -15.34 6.21
CA ASN A 170 13.66 -16.45 5.26
C ASN A 170 13.65 -16.03 3.78
N LEU A 171 13.01 -14.90 3.44
CA LEU A 171 12.73 -14.51 2.06
C LEU A 171 13.29 -13.14 1.67
N ASN A 172 13.19 -12.13 2.55
CA ASN A 172 13.59 -10.76 2.24
C ASN A 172 14.21 -10.08 3.46
N ARG A 173 15.53 -10.16 3.59
CA ARG A 173 16.30 -9.61 4.72
C ARG A 173 16.27 -8.08 4.82
N ASP A 174 15.88 -7.39 3.77
CA ASP A 174 15.79 -5.93 3.74
C ASP A 174 14.44 -5.42 4.25
N LEU A 175 13.44 -6.31 4.38
CA LEU A 175 12.09 -5.95 4.80
C LEU A 175 12.05 -5.40 6.23
N LYS A 176 11.55 -4.18 6.40
CA LYS A 176 11.40 -3.51 7.71
C LYS A 176 9.96 -3.05 7.91
N ILE A 177 9.51 -2.95 9.16
CA ILE A 177 8.29 -2.18 9.46
C ILE A 177 8.66 -0.71 9.44
N ILE A 178 8.09 0.04 8.50
CA ILE A 178 8.31 1.47 8.34
C ILE A 178 7.52 2.25 9.37
N GLY A 179 6.28 1.86 9.53
CA GLY A 179 5.47 2.45 10.58
C GLY A 179 4.00 2.07 10.50
N LEU A 180 3.32 2.43 11.58
CA LEU A 180 1.90 2.26 11.80
C LEU A 180 1.19 3.59 11.52
N LEU A 181 0.22 3.58 10.60
CA LEU A 181 -0.60 4.75 10.27
C LEU A 181 -1.97 4.60 10.91
N ARG A 182 -2.29 5.49 11.85
CA ARG A 182 -3.61 5.53 12.49
C ARG A 182 -4.61 6.16 11.52
N VAL A 183 -5.58 5.38 11.08
CA VAL A 183 -6.61 5.82 10.12
C VAL A 183 -8.00 5.78 10.74
N MET A 184 -8.94 6.53 10.17
CA MET A 184 -10.30 6.70 10.69
C MET A 184 -10.30 7.14 12.16
N TYR A 185 -9.28 7.89 12.55
CA TYR A 185 -9.10 8.36 13.92
C TYR A 185 -10.16 9.39 14.31
N ASP A 186 -10.75 9.21 15.49
CA ASP A 186 -11.66 10.18 16.10
C ASP A 186 -11.17 10.54 17.50
N PRO A 187 -10.64 11.76 17.73
CA PRO A 187 -10.12 12.17 19.01
C PRO A 187 -11.20 12.31 20.11
N ARG A 188 -12.48 12.32 19.73
CA ARG A 188 -13.61 12.35 20.69
C ARG A 188 -13.90 10.98 21.29
N ASN A 189 -13.40 9.93 20.66
CA ASN A 189 -13.56 8.55 21.15
C ASN A 189 -12.41 8.21 22.11
N THR A 190 -12.74 8.05 23.40
CA THR A 190 -11.78 7.73 24.46
C THR A 190 -10.99 6.44 24.17
N LEU A 191 -11.65 5.41 23.61
CA LEU A 191 -10.96 4.17 23.25
C LEU A 191 -9.91 4.42 22.17
N SER A 192 -10.24 5.21 21.13
CA SER A 192 -9.29 5.56 20.07
C SER A 192 -8.06 6.29 20.61
N THR A 193 -8.24 7.20 21.56
CA THR A 193 -7.12 7.93 22.18
C THR A 193 -6.28 7.03 23.06
N GLN A 194 -6.89 6.11 23.83
CA GLN A 194 -6.17 5.15 24.67
C GLN A 194 -5.35 4.17 23.83
N VAL A 195 -5.95 3.59 22.78
CA VAL A 195 -5.24 2.66 21.87
C VAL A 195 -4.11 3.39 21.13
N SER A 196 -4.33 4.63 20.70
CA SER A 196 -3.29 5.47 20.09
C SER A 196 -2.10 5.67 21.02
N ALA A 197 -2.34 6.01 22.28
CA ALA A 197 -1.28 6.18 23.27
C ALA A 197 -0.50 4.87 23.55
N GLN A 198 -1.19 3.73 23.61
CA GLN A 198 -0.54 2.42 23.74
C GLN A 198 0.35 2.09 22.53
N LEU A 199 -0.10 2.42 21.29
CA LEU A 199 0.71 2.24 20.09
C LEU A 199 1.98 3.09 20.16
N GLU A 200 1.87 4.36 20.54
CA GLU A 200 3.03 5.25 20.68
C GLU A 200 4.00 4.75 21.76
N GLN A 201 3.48 4.25 22.88
CA GLN A 201 4.29 3.69 23.96
C GLN A 201 5.06 2.44 23.53
N HIS A 202 4.44 1.52 22.75
CA HIS A 202 5.04 0.24 22.39
C HIS A 202 5.90 0.29 21.12
N PHE A 203 5.55 1.15 20.17
CA PHE A 203 6.20 1.21 18.86
C PHE A 203 7.02 2.50 18.63
N GLY A 204 6.86 3.50 19.50
CA GLY A 204 7.67 4.71 19.49
C GLY A 204 7.71 5.41 18.12
N ASP A 205 8.91 5.57 17.59
CA ASP A 205 9.21 6.20 16.31
C ASP A 205 8.61 5.47 15.09
N LYS A 206 8.20 4.22 15.25
CA LYS A 206 7.46 3.47 14.22
C LYS A 206 5.98 3.85 14.12
N VAL A 207 5.44 4.68 14.99
CA VAL A 207 4.12 5.26 14.80
C VAL A 207 4.25 6.56 14.03
N PHE A 208 3.57 6.66 12.88
CA PHE A 208 3.57 7.92 12.12
C PHE A 208 2.92 9.03 12.93
N LYS A 209 3.49 10.23 12.84
CA LYS A 209 2.92 11.43 13.50
C LYS A 209 1.58 11.79 12.90
N THR A 210 1.44 11.58 11.58
CA THR A 210 0.20 11.83 10.85
C THR A 210 -0.92 10.94 11.36
N LEU A 211 -2.08 11.56 11.57
CA LEU A 211 -3.35 10.92 11.89
C LEU A 211 -4.33 11.16 10.74
N VAL A 212 -4.90 10.09 10.17
CA VAL A 212 -5.92 10.23 9.13
C VAL A 212 -7.30 10.15 9.79
N PRO A 213 -8.07 11.24 9.83
CA PRO A 213 -9.39 11.24 10.45
C PRO A 213 -10.40 10.45 9.63
N ARG A 214 -11.47 9.99 10.26
CA ARG A 214 -12.65 9.50 9.53
C ARG A 214 -13.20 10.64 8.65
N ASN A 215 -13.34 10.37 7.35
CA ASN A 215 -13.72 11.40 6.38
C ASN A 215 -14.60 10.82 5.28
N ILE A 216 -15.79 11.41 5.09
CA ILE A 216 -16.79 10.97 4.11
C ILE A 216 -16.24 11.13 2.68
N ARG A 217 -15.51 12.22 2.38
CA ARG A 217 -14.96 12.47 1.04
C ARG A 217 -13.98 11.40 0.59
N LEU A 218 -13.18 10.85 1.52
CA LEU A 218 -12.31 9.71 1.21
C LEU A 218 -13.10 8.43 0.89
N ALA A 219 -14.30 8.26 1.48
CA ALA A 219 -15.15 7.12 1.21
C ALA A 219 -15.94 7.25 -0.11
N GLU A 220 -16.30 8.48 -0.50
CA GLU A 220 -17.02 8.76 -1.74
C GLU A 220 -16.11 8.73 -2.98
N ALA A 221 -14.88 9.23 -2.86
CA ALA A 221 -13.94 9.42 -3.95
C ALA A 221 -13.76 8.18 -4.87
N PRO A 222 -13.66 6.93 -4.35
CA PRO A 222 -13.52 5.73 -5.18
C PRO A 222 -14.69 5.52 -6.15
N SER A 223 -15.91 5.94 -5.81
CA SER A 223 -17.07 5.82 -6.72
C SER A 223 -16.98 6.71 -7.95
N TYR A 224 -16.12 7.73 -7.89
CA TYR A 224 -15.82 8.62 -9.00
C TYR A 224 -14.52 8.25 -9.73
N GLY A 225 -13.80 7.23 -9.27
CA GLY A 225 -12.49 6.85 -9.82
C GLY A 225 -11.42 7.93 -9.64
N VAL A 226 -11.52 8.73 -8.60
CA VAL A 226 -10.59 9.84 -8.31
C VAL A 226 -10.01 9.65 -6.91
N PRO A 227 -8.68 9.69 -6.73
CA PRO A 227 -8.07 9.69 -5.39
C PRO A 227 -8.63 10.81 -4.52
N GLY A 228 -8.92 10.54 -3.25
CA GLY A 228 -9.55 11.50 -2.34
C GLY A 228 -8.78 12.81 -2.17
N VAL A 229 -7.44 12.77 -2.24
CA VAL A 229 -6.57 13.98 -2.21
C VAL A 229 -6.77 14.90 -3.41
N LEU A 230 -7.31 14.39 -4.51
CA LEU A 230 -7.63 15.16 -5.72
C LEU A 230 -9.13 15.45 -5.80
N PHE A 231 -9.97 14.58 -5.24
CA PHE A 231 -11.43 14.72 -5.25
C PHE A 231 -11.92 15.93 -4.43
N ASP A 232 -11.38 16.11 -3.22
CA ASP A 232 -11.66 17.27 -2.37
C ASP A 232 -10.41 17.65 -1.57
N LYS A 233 -9.60 18.57 -2.12
CA LYS A 233 -8.34 19.03 -1.51
C LYS A 233 -8.53 19.71 -0.15
N ALA A 234 -9.70 20.29 0.12
CA ALA A 234 -10.01 20.97 1.37
C ALA A 234 -10.42 19.99 2.48
N ALA A 235 -10.78 18.76 2.13
CA ALA A 235 -11.18 17.76 3.11
C ALA A 235 -10.02 17.41 4.06
N LYS A 236 -10.31 17.30 5.36
CA LYS A 236 -9.32 16.97 6.39
C LYS A 236 -8.59 15.66 6.10
N GLY A 237 -9.26 14.67 5.52
CA GLY A 237 -8.65 13.40 5.12
C GLY A 237 -7.65 13.55 3.97
N ALA A 238 -7.96 14.40 2.99
CA ALA A 238 -7.05 14.73 1.89
C ALA A 238 -5.79 15.44 2.41
N GLN A 239 -5.97 16.45 3.25
CA GLN A 239 -4.86 17.17 3.88
C GLN A 239 -3.98 16.24 4.73
N ALA A 240 -4.57 15.28 5.44
CA ALA A 240 -3.83 14.29 6.21
C ALA A 240 -2.95 13.39 5.31
N TYR A 241 -3.45 12.93 4.15
CA TYR A 241 -2.63 12.15 3.22
C TYR A 241 -1.54 12.98 2.54
N MET A 242 -1.77 14.27 2.28
CA MET A 242 -0.71 15.17 1.81
C MET A 242 0.39 15.33 2.87
N ALA A 243 0.03 15.53 4.14
CA ALA A 243 0.98 15.57 5.25
C ALA A 243 1.71 14.23 5.42
N PHE A 244 1.02 13.11 5.25
CA PHE A 244 1.60 11.78 5.31
C PHE A 244 2.63 11.55 4.19
N ALA A 245 2.39 12.04 2.98
CA ALA A 245 3.36 11.95 1.89
C ALA A 245 4.65 12.71 2.22
N VAL A 246 4.55 13.90 2.82
CA VAL A 246 5.72 14.66 3.30
C VAL A 246 6.46 13.86 4.37
N GLU A 247 5.75 13.33 5.40
CA GLU A 247 6.36 12.50 6.45
C GLU A 247 7.06 11.26 5.88
N MET A 248 6.50 10.64 4.83
CA MET A 248 7.13 9.52 4.14
C MET A 248 8.40 9.92 3.40
N ILE A 249 8.40 11.04 2.68
CA ILE A 249 9.58 11.55 1.97
C ILE A 249 10.70 11.86 2.97
N ASP A 250 10.40 12.55 4.07
CA ASP A 250 11.36 12.87 5.11
C ASP A 250 11.95 11.61 5.76
N ARG A 251 11.10 10.62 6.04
CA ARG A 251 11.52 9.34 6.63
C ARG A 251 12.44 8.56 5.71
N VAL A 252 12.18 8.57 4.41
CA VAL A 252 13.04 7.93 3.40
C VAL A 252 14.37 8.65 3.23
N ASN A 253 14.38 9.98 3.26
CA ASN A 253 15.60 10.77 3.16
C ASN A 253 16.53 10.50 4.36
N SER A 254 15.96 10.36 5.57
CA SER A 254 16.75 10.04 6.77
C SER A 254 17.40 8.64 6.72
N TRP A 255 16.93 7.74 5.86
CA TRP A 255 17.60 6.44 5.67
C TRP A 255 18.87 6.52 4.86
N LYS A 256 18.95 7.46 3.91
CA LYS A 256 20.15 7.68 3.08
C LYS A 256 21.30 8.25 3.91
N ASP A 257 20.96 9.02 4.94
CA ASP A 257 21.96 9.66 5.80
C ASP A 257 22.56 8.69 6.84
N ASN A 258 21.91 7.52 7.05
CA ASN A 258 22.35 6.50 8.02
C ASN A 258 22.88 5.20 7.37
N SER A 259 23.06 5.18 6.04
CA SER A 259 23.59 4.05 5.25
C SER A 259 24.96 4.36 4.70
#